data_67854189acf58cb360b116b7ed5c3d91
#
_entry.id   67854189acf58cb360b116b7ed5c3d91
#
_cell.length_a   1.000
_cell.length_b   1.000
_cell.length_c   1.000
_cell.angle_alpha   90.00
_cell.angle_beta   90.00
_cell.angle_gamma   90.00
#
_symmetry.space_group_name_H-M   'P 1'
#
loop_
_entity.id
_entity.type
_entity.pdbx_description
1 polymer ?
#
loop_
_entity_poly.entity_id
_entity_poly.type
_entity_poly.pdbx_seq_one_letter_code
_entity_poly.pdbx_strand_id
1 'polypeptide(L)'
;MPADRLTPTAPGEHSAARQGLADVPREPGAPKPDPILVADGIVRQFGGLTAVDVKHVEIQRGVITGLIGPNGAGKTTFFNLLTGFDRPDAGTWSFKGKGLNRVPAYKVARLGMVRTFQLTKVLSKLTVIENMRVGATGQRGEGLFSAMFAPLWRAQEAANTEKADALLERFLLIKKREDFAGSLSGGQRKLLEMARALMADPELVMLDEPMAGVNPALKQSLLGHVKSLRDEGRTVLFVEHDMDMVRDISDWVIVMAQGQVVAEGPPDSVMSNQAVIDAYLGSHHDQDLSEDVEAEILAAAQAEIDSRHSGKHQEDHRG
;
A
#
# COMPACT_ATOMS: atom_id res chain seq x y z
N MET A 1 -10.31 16.70 27.83
CA MET A 1 -10.57 15.27 27.66
C MET A 1 -9.26 14.61 27.35
N PRO A 2 -8.83 13.57 28.06
CA PRO A 2 -7.54 12.94 27.87
C PRO A 2 -7.50 12.25 26.48
N ALA A 3 -6.37 12.39 25.81
CA ALA A 3 -6.08 11.66 24.56
C ALA A 3 -6.14 10.17 24.88
N ASP A 4 -7.09 9.50 24.24
CA ASP A 4 -7.19 8.06 24.24
C ASP A 4 -5.90 7.51 23.60
N ARG A 5 -5.05 6.92 24.43
CA ARG A 5 -3.82 6.26 23.99
C ARG A 5 -4.27 5.09 23.16
N LEU A 6 -3.92 5.10 21.86
CA LEU A 6 -4.01 3.92 21.03
C LEU A 6 -3.18 2.83 21.69
N THR A 7 -3.84 1.96 22.45
CA THR A 7 -3.25 0.72 22.92
C THR A 7 -2.83 -0.09 21.70
N PRO A 8 -1.61 -0.64 21.66
CA PRO A 8 -1.22 -1.58 20.62
C PRO A 8 -2.27 -2.69 20.60
N THR A 9 -2.84 -2.94 19.44
CA THR A 9 -3.78 -4.05 19.22
C THR A 9 -3.12 -5.34 19.68
N ALA A 10 -3.79 -6.13 20.48
CA ALA A 10 -3.21 -7.34 21.05
C ALA A 10 -2.79 -8.33 19.95
N PRO A 11 -1.68 -9.09 20.09
CA PRO A 11 -1.19 -10.02 19.06
C PRO A 11 -2.22 -11.03 18.54
N GLY A 12 -3.34 -11.23 19.23
CA GLY A 12 -4.44 -12.12 18.81
C GLY A 12 -5.39 -11.53 17.76
N GLU A 13 -5.49 -10.21 17.62
CA GLU A 13 -6.46 -9.58 16.70
C GLU A 13 -5.99 -9.62 15.23
N HIS A 14 -4.69 -9.65 14.98
CA HIS A 14 -4.13 -9.83 13.62
C HIS A 14 -4.40 -11.24 13.08
N SER A 15 -4.30 -12.24 13.96
CA SER A 15 -4.69 -13.61 13.61
C SER A 15 -6.17 -13.67 13.23
N ALA A 16 -7.04 -12.94 13.93
CA ALA A 16 -8.47 -12.88 13.65
C ALA A 16 -8.79 -12.18 12.34
N ALA A 17 -8.12 -11.06 11.99
CA ALA A 17 -8.32 -10.36 10.73
C ALA A 17 -7.93 -11.21 9.52
N ARG A 18 -6.81 -11.95 9.59
CA ARG A 18 -6.38 -12.90 8.56
C ARG A 18 -7.30 -14.11 8.47
N GLN A 19 -7.73 -14.65 9.62
CA GLN A 19 -8.68 -15.77 9.68
C GLN A 19 -10.01 -15.38 9.05
N GLY A 20 -10.48 -14.14 9.24
CA GLY A 20 -11.69 -13.63 8.60
C GLY A 20 -11.62 -13.61 7.06
N LEU A 21 -10.42 -13.54 6.49
CA LEU A 21 -10.25 -13.61 5.03
C LEU A 21 -10.33 -15.05 4.48
N ALA A 22 -10.20 -16.07 5.31
CA ALA A 22 -10.21 -17.46 4.85
C ALA A 22 -11.55 -17.87 4.22
N ASP A 23 -12.65 -17.31 4.72
CA ASP A 23 -14.03 -17.58 4.28
C ASP A 23 -14.51 -16.58 3.20
N VAL A 24 -13.69 -15.59 2.84
CA VAL A 24 -14.04 -14.59 1.81
C VAL A 24 -13.98 -15.24 0.40
N PRO A 25 -15.02 -15.08 -0.44
CA PRO A 25 -14.99 -15.54 -1.82
C PRO A 25 -13.79 -14.98 -2.59
N ARG A 26 -13.20 -15.82 -3.45
CA ARG A 26 -12.03 -15.43 -4.27
C ARG A 26 -12.48 -14.88 -5.63
N GLU A 27 -13.32 -13.87 -5.57
CA GLU A 27 -13.92 -13.23 -6.74
C GLU A 27 -13.88 -11.70 -6.62
N PRO A 28 -13.80 -10.97 -7.75
CA PRO A 28 -13.76 -9.51 -7.74
C PRO A 28 -14.93 -8.89 -6.99
N GLY A 29 -14.63 -8.00 -6.03
CA GLY A 29 -15.64 -7.30 -5.25
C GLY A 29 -16.23 -8.11 -4.09
N ALA A 30 -15.58 -9.18 -3.66
CA ALA A 30 -16.03 -9.96 -2.51
C ALA A 30 -16.06 -9.11 -1.23
N PRO A 31 -17.18 -9.11 -0.46
CA PRO A 31 -17.29 -8.34 0.77
C PRO A 31 -16.33 -8.86 1.85
N LYS A 32 -15.72 -7.92 2.58
CA LYS A 32 -14.79 -8.24 3.68
C LYS A 32 -15.49 -8.15 5.04
N PRO A 33 -15.07 -8.93 6.04
CA PRO A 33 -15.71 -8.93 7.37
C PRO A 33 -15.65 -7.58 8.09
N ASP A 34 -14.53 -6.84 7.97
CA ASP A 34 -14.34 -5.50 8.56
C ASP A 34 -13.60 -4.58 7.58
N PRO A 35 -14.29 -4.03 6.57
CA PRO A 35 -13.65 -3.18 5.59
C PRO A 35 -13.31 -1.80 6.17
N ILE A 36 -12.03 -1.41 6.13
CA ILE A 36 -11.60 -0.06 6.49
C ILE A 36 -11.85 0.95 5.37
N LEU A 37 -11.81 0.49 4.11
CA LEU A 37 -12.06 1.27 2.91
C LEU A 37 -12.99 0.48 1.99
N VAL A 38 -13.99 1.18 1.46
CA VAL A 38 -14.96 0.65 0.48
C VAL A 38 -15.04 1.61 -0.69
N ALA A 39 -15.00 1.08 -1.90
CA ALA A 39 -15.12 1.83 -3.16
C ALA A 39 -16.17 1.17 -4.06
N ASP A 40 -17.17 1.95 -4.51
CA ASP A 40 -18.32 1.51 -5.27
C ASP A 40 -18.48 2.28 -6.57
N GLY A 41 -18.49 1.58 -7.71
CA GLY A 41 -18.76 2.14 -9.03
C GLY A 41 -17.79 3.26 -9.44
N ILE A 42 -16.53 3.15 -9.04
CA ILE A 42 -15.51 4.19 -9.30
C ILE A 42 -15.14 4.17 -10.78
N VAL A 43 -15.46 5.26 -11.48
CA VAL A 43 -15.11 5.47 -12.89
C VAL A 43 -14.22 6.70 -13.04
N ARG A 44 -13.17 6.60 -13.85
CA ARG A 44 -12.32 7.72 -14.24
C ARG A 44 -11.93 7.62 -15.72
N GLN A 45 -12.18 8.71 -16.45
CA GLN A 45 -11.88 8.80 -17.88
C GLN A 45 -10.94 9.96 -18.18
N PHE A 46 -10.08 9.80 -19.18
CA PHE A 46 -9.21 10.82 -19.69
C PHE A 46 -9.31 10.85 -21.22
N GLY A 47 -9.83 11.95 -21.79
CA GLY A 47 -9.90 12.12 -23.23
C GLY A 47 -10.58 10.96 -23.99
N GLY A 48 -11.61 10.34 -23.40
CA GLY A 48 -12.32 9.20 -23.99
C GLY A 48 -11.77 7.82 -23.60
N LEU A 49 -10.58 7.73 -22.98
CA LEU A 49 -10.02 6.50 -22.44
C LEU A 49 -10.53 6.28 -21.00
N THR A 50 -11.17 5.16 -20.72
CA THR A 50 -11.53 4.76 -19.36
C THR A 50 -10.30 4.17 -18.66
N ALA A 51 -9.72 4.94 -17.75
CA ALA A 51 -8.54 4.53 -17.00
C ALA A 51 -8.88 3.71 -15.75
N VAL A 52 -10.07 3.89 -15.17
CA VAL A 52 -10.59 3.13 -14.03
C VAL A 52 -12.09 2.93 -14.21
N ASP A 53 -12.54 1.68 -14.03
CA ASP A 53 -13.94 1.25 -13.99
C ASP A 53 -14.07 0.10 -12.97
N VAL A 54 -13.97 0.46 -11.69
CA VAL A 54 -14.02 -0.48 -10.56
C VAL A 54 -15.43 -0.55 -10.02
N LYS A 55 -16.07 -1.72 -10.15
CA LYS A 55 -17.44 -1.94 -9.70
C LYS A 55 -17.56 -1.92 -8.19
N HIS A 56 -16.73 -2.70 -7.50
CA HIS A 56 -16.68 -2.78 -6.04
C HIS A 56 -15.30 -3.24 -5.57
N VAL A 57 -14.78 -2.62 -4.51
CA VAL A 57 -13.54 -3.04 -3.81
C VAL A 57 -13.66 -2.73 -2.35
N GLU A 58 -13.30 -3.69 -1.52
CA GLU A 58 -13.15 -3.52 -0.08
C GLU A 58 -11.73 -3.86 0.39
N ILE A 59 -11.17 -3.04 1.26
CA ILE A 59 -9.88 -3.31 1.91
C ILE A 59 -10.15 -3.72 3.36
N GLN A 60 -9.78 -4.95 3.70
CA GLN A 60 -9.90 -5.48 5.04
C GLN A 60 -8.97 -4.73 6.01
N ARG A 61 -9.47 -4.41 7.21
CA ARG A 61 -8.69 -3.79 8.29
C ARG A 61 -7.64 -4.76 8.83
N GLY A 62 -6.46 -4.23 9.21
CA GLY A 62 -5.42 -4.95 9.94
C GLY A 62 -4.67 -6.01 9.12
N VAL A 63 -4.75 -5.95 7.79
CA VAL A 63 -4.04 -6.84 6.88
C VAL A 63 -3.20 -6.06 5.87
N ILE A 64 -2.33 -6.78 5.18
CA ILE A 64 -1.56 -6.26 4.04
C ILE A 64 -2.28 -6.69 2.76
N THR A 65 -2.78 -5.72 1.98
CA THR A 65 -3.39 -5.95 0.67
C THR A 65 -2.46 -5.46 -0.43
N GLY A 66 -2.11 -6.34 -1.37
CA GLY A 66 -1.39 -5.99 -2.59
C GLY A 66 -2.35 -5.60 -3.72
N LEU A 67 -2.09 -4.50 -4.41
CA LEU A 67 -2.76 -4.11 -5.66
C LEU A 67 -1.78 -4.28 -6.80
N ILE A 68 -2.01 -5.27 -7.63
CA ILE A 68 -1.12 -5.64 -8.73
C ILE A 68 -1.81 -5.53 -10.09
N GLY A 69 -1.06 -5.70 -11.16
CA GLY A 69 -1.56 -5.68 -12.52
C GLY A 69 -0.52 -5.12 -13.49
N PRO A 70 -0.70 -5.33 -14.79
CA PRO A 70 0.23 -4.85 -15.81
C PRO A 70 0.36 -3.32 -15.83
N ASN A 71 1.35 -2.82 -16.57
CA ASN A 71 1.49 -1.40 -16.83
C ASN A 71 0.25 -0.87 -17.55
N GLY A 72 -0.22 0.32 -17.19
CA GLY A 72 -1.46 0.85 -17.75
C GLY A 72 -2.76 0.27 -17.19
N ALA A 73 -2.73 -0.68 -16.25
CA ALA A 73 -3.93 -1.29 -15.65
C ALA A 73 -4.82 -0.33 -14.83
N GLY A 74 -4.38 0.92 -14.59
CA GLY A 74 -5.14 1.90 -13.84
C GLY A 74 -4.80 1.99 -12.35
N LYS A 75 -3.82 1.22 -11.84
CA LYS A 75 -3.45 1.14 -10.40
C LYS A 75 -3.14 2.50 -9.79
N THR A 76 -2.23 3.27 -10.38
CA THR A 76 -1.84 4.60 -9.89
C THR A 76 -3.01 5.58 -9.94
N THR A 77 -3.83 5.52 -10.99
CA THR A 77 -5.06 6.33 -11.09
C THR A 77 -6.02 5.97 -9.97
N PHE A 78 -6.27 4.68 -9.73
CA PHE A 78 -7.13 4.23 -8.64
C PHE A 78 -6.59 4.69 -7.27
N PHE A 79 -5.30 4.58 -7.00
CA PHE A 79 -4.66 5.14 -5.80
C PHE A 79 -4.86 6.65 -5.65
N ASN A 80 -4.77 7.41 -6.76
CA ASN A 80 -5.01 8.86 -6.76
C ASN A 80 -6.46 9.18 -6.36
N LEU A 81 -7.42 8.41 -6.86
CA LEU A 81 -8.83 8.57 -6.54
C LEU A 81 -9.10 8.30 -5.06
N LEU A 82 -8.63 7.16 -4.54
CA LEU A 82 -8.83 6.77 -3.15
C LEU A 82 -8.25 7.79 -2.16
N THR A 83 -7.13 8.41 -2.52
CA THR A 83 -6.45 9.39 -1.65
C THR A 83 -6.87 10.83 -1.86
N GLY A 84 -7.81 11.10 -2.78
CA GLY A 84 -8.33 12.44 -3.06
C GLY A 84 -7.36 13.36 -3.82
N PHE A 85 -6.31 12.79 -4.44
CA PHE A 85 -5.42 13.54 -5.36
C PHE A 85 -6.06 13.74 -6.72
N ASP A 86 -6.96 12.84 -7.13
CA ASP A 86 -7.81 12.98 -8.30
C ASP A 86 -9.27 12.71 -7.89
N ARG A 87 -10.21 13.02 -8.79
CA ARG A 87 -11.66 12.85 -8.55
C ARG A 87 -12.22 11.89 -9.57
N PRO A 88 -13.04 10.91 -9.14
CA PRO A 88 -13.75 10.07 -10.07
C PRO A 88 -14.85 10.86 -10.79
N ASP A 89 -15.14 10.42 -12.01
CA ASP A 89 -16.26 10.94 -12.80
C ASP A 89 -17.59 10.33 -12.30
N ALA A 90 -17.55 9.12 -11.77
CA ALA A 90 -18.68 8.45 -11.12
C ALA A 90 -18.23 7.58 -9.93
N GLY A 91 -19.19 7.15 -9.13
CA GLY A 91 -18.99 6.28 -7.98
C GLY A 91 -18.76 7.00 -6.67
N THR A 92 -18.58 6.21 -5.62
CA THR A 92 -18.39 6.68 -4.25
C THR A 92 -17.33 5.84 -3.56
N TRP A 93 -16.63 6.44 -2.59
CA TRP A 93 -15.77 5.68 -1.70
C TRP A 93 -15.83 6.22 -0.28
N SER A 94 -15.58 5.34 0.67
CA SER A 94 -15.61 5.65 2.08
C SER A 94 -14.40 5.08 2.81
N PHE A 95 -13.96 5.78 3.83
CA PHE A 95 -12.93 5.35 4.78
C PHE A 95 -13.52 5.36 6.18
N LYS A 96 -13.47 4.22 6.88
CA LYS A 96 -14.10 4.05 8.21
C LYS A 96 -15.58 4.44 8.21
N GLY A 97 -16.30 4.07 7.15
CA GLY A 97 -17.71 4.41 6.94
C GLY A 97 -17.98 5.87 6.61
N LYS A 98 -16.95 6.74 6.52
CA LYS A 98 -17.10 8.13 6.16
C LYS A 98 -16.88 8.35 4.67
N GLY A 99 -17.87 8.85 3.95
CA GLY A 99 -17.75 9.17 2.52
C GLY A 99 -16.70 10.23 2.22
N LEU A 100 -15.91 10.01 1.18
CA LEU A 100 -14.75 10.85 0.81
C LEU A 100 -14.89 11.56 -0.53
N ASN A 101 -16.01 11.44 -1.23
CA ASN A 101 -16.23 11.88 -2.62
C ASN A 101 -15.80 13.32 -2.98
N ARG A 102 -15.70 14.21 -2.01
CA ARG A 102 -15.28 15.61 -2.22
C ARG A 102 -14.27 16.07 -1.17
N VAL A 103 -13.67 15.11 -0.47
CA VAL A 103 -12.70 15.41 0.58
C VAL A 103 -11.32 15.56 -0.06
N PRO A 104 -10.63 16.70 0.09
CA PRO A 104 -9.31 16.89 -0.49
C PRO A 104 -8.26 16.04 0.24
N ALA A 105 -7.17 15.67 -0.45
CA ALA A 105 -6.14 14.74 0.01
C ALA A 105 -5.59 15.04 1.41
N TYR A 106 -5.35 16.33 1.75
CA TYR A 106 -4.85 16.70 3.07
C TYR A 106 -5.84 16.38 4.20
N LYS A 107 -7.15 16.41 3.94
CA LYS A 107 -8.18 16.01 4.91
C LYS A 107 -8.28 14.50 5.00
N VAL A 108 -8.12 13.78 3.89
CA VAL A 108 -8.05 12.32 3.86
C VAL A 108 -6.88 11.84 4.72
N ALA A 109 -5.70 12.45 4.58
CA ALA A 109 -4.53 12.15 5.41
C ALA A 109 -4.82 12.37 6.92
N ARG A 110 -5.51 13.47 7.27
CA ARG A 110 -5.91 13.76 8.66
C ARG A 110 -6.96 12.81 9.23
N LEU A 111 -7.67 12.05 8.38
CA LEU A 111 -8.58 10.99 8.81
C LEU A 111 -7.86 9.67 9.14
N GLY A 112 -6.56 9.59 8.85
CA GLY A 112 -5.73 8.43 9.13
C GLY A 112 -5.42 7.54 7.90
N MET A 113 -5.65 8.02 6.67
CA MET A 113 -5.23 7.36 5.44
C MET A 113 -4.07 8.15 4.82
N VAL A 114 -2.85 7.63 4.94
CA VAL A 114 -1.64 8.30 4.45
C VAL A 114 -1.02 7.51 3.30
N ARG A 115 -0.58 8.22 2.25
CA ARG A 115 0.11 7.64 1.10
C ARG A 115 1.56 8.11 1.03
N THR A 116 2.47 7.20 0.74
CA THR A 116 3.82 7.50 0.23
C THR A 116 3.77 7.62 -1.30
N PHE A 117 4.75 8.28 -1.91
CA PHE A 117 4.77 8.49 -3.35
C PHE A 117 5.86 7.64 -4.01
N GLN A 118 5.65 7.23 -5.27
CA GLN A 118 6.62 6.49 -6.07
C GLN A 118 7.97 7.23 -6.19
N LEU A 119 7.93 8.56 -6.39
CA LEU A 119 9.12 9.40 -6.31
C LEU A 119 9.26 9.96 -4.89
N THR A 120 10.37 9.65 -4.23
CA THR A 120 10.66 10.10 -2.87
C THR A 120 10.57 11.63 -2.77
N LYS A 121 9.51 12.12 -2.10
CA LYS A 121 9.28 13.56 -1.90
C LYS A 121 9.86 14.03 -0.55
N VAL A 122 11.11 13.66 -0.27
CA VAL A 122 11.81 14.26 0.88
C VAL A 122 12.19 15.71 0.57
N LEU A 123 12.05 16.56 1.56
CA LEU A 123 12.44 17.97 1.47
C LEU A 123 13.96 18.04 1.62
N SER A 124 14.70 18.01 0.51
CA SER A 124 16.14 17.84 0.45
C SER A 124 16.94 18.95 1.16
N LYS A 125 16.35 20.14 1.27
CA LYS A 125 16.94 21.30 1.97
C LYS A 125 16.66 21.34 3.47
N LEU A 126 15.84 20.45 3.98
CA LEU A 126 15.57 20.26 5.41
C LEU A 126 16.42 19.11 5.95
N THR A 127 16.72 19.14 7.24
CA THR A 127 17.34 18.03 7.95
C THR A 127 16.37 16.85 8.05
N VAL A 128 16.88 15.69 8.41
CA VAL A 128 16.08 14.47 8.61
C VAL A 128 15.02 14.71 9.70
N ILE A 129 15.39 15.31 10.83
CA ILE A 129 14.42 15.59 11.91
C ILE A 129 13.37 16.64 11.49
N GLU A 130 13.75 17.66 10.73
CA GLU A 130 12.78 18.63 10.20
C GLU A 130 11.80 17.98 9.23
N ASN A 131 12.27 17.07 8.35
CA ASN A 131 11.40 16.27 7.50
C ASN A 131 10.38 15.46 8.31
N MET A 132 10.78 14.85 9.42
CA MET A 132 9.89 14.13 10.33
C MET A 132 8.82 15.05 10.92
N ARG A 133 9.21 16.21 11.43
CA ARG A 133 8.30 17.19 12.03
C ARG A 133 7.22 17.69 11.07
N VAL A 134 7.55 17.86 9.78
CA VAL A 134 6.55 18.19 8.73
C VAL A 134 5.47 17.11 8.58
N GLY A 135 5.79 15.85 8.89
CA GLY A 135 4.82 14.75 8.88
C GLY A 135 3.83 14.74 10.04
N ALA A 136 4.10 15.49 11.11
CA ALA A 136 3.20 15.53 12.26
C ALA A 136 1.91 16.31 11.92
N THR A 137 0.75 15.75 12.33
CA THR A 137 -0.56 16.34 12.09
C THR A 137 -1.13 17.00 13.35
N GLY A 138 -2.10 17.94 13.16
CA GLY A 138 -2.82 18.56 14.28
C GLY A 138 -1.97 19.47 15.15
N GLN A 139 -0.96 20.12 14.57
CA GLN A 139 -0.09 21.05 15.29
C GLN A 139 -0.89 22.27 15.78
N ARG A 140 -0.95 22.43 17.09
CA ARG A 140 -1.73 23.54 17.73
C ARG A 140 -1.18 24.92 17.39
N GLY A 141 0.08 25.02 16.93
CA GLY A 141 0.72 26.27 16.49
C GLY A 141 0.27 26.80 15.12
N GLU A 142 -0.52 26.04 14.35
CA GLU A 142 -1.04 26.49 13.03
C GLU A 142 -2.12 27.58 13.12
N GLY A 143 -2.74 27.78 14.28
CA GLY A 143 -3.74 28.81 14.49
C GLY A 143 -3.13 30.14 14.93
N LEU A 144 -3.56 31.27 14.35
CA LEU A 144 -3.02 32.62 14.60
C LEU A 144 -3.00 32.98 16.11
N PHE A 145 -4.04 32.56 16.85
CA PHE A 145 -4.14 32.78 18.30
C PHE A 145 -3.29 31.81 19.14
N SER A 146 -3.15 30.57 18.71
CA SER A 146 -2.36 29.55 19.43
C SER A 146 -0.85 29.75 19.25
N ALA A 147 -0.43 30.38 18.15
CA ALA A 147 0.98 30.74 17.92
C ALA A 147 1.49 31.76 18.96
N MET A 148 0.61 32.61 19.53
CA MET A 148 0.98 33.60 20.54
C MET A 148 1.25 33.01 21.95
N PHE A 149 0.80 31.76 22.23
CA PHE A 149 0.94 31.11 23.53
C PHE A 149 1.95 29.98 23.49
N ALA A 150 3.24 30.30 23.53
CA ALA A 150 4.36 29.35 23.46
C ALA A 150 4.24 28.10 24.36
N PRO A 151 3.71 28.14 25.59
CA PRO A 151 3.57 26.97 26.44
C PRO A 151 2.59 25.91 25.85
N LEU A 152 1.59 26.32 25.05
CA LEU A 152 0.57 25.43 24.52
C LEU A 152 1.08 24.49 23.39
N TRP A 153 2.08 24.93 22.63
CA TRP A 153 2.64 24.12 21.53
C TRP A 153 3.99 23.50 21.85
N ARG A 154 4.75 24.03 22.84
CA ARG A 154 6.05 23.46 23.23
C ARG A 154 5.97 22.02 23.70
N ALA A 155 4.97 21.67 24.51
CA ALA A 155 4.76 20.30 24.98
C ALA A 155 4.44 19.34 23.80
N GLN A 156 3.65 19.81 22.83
CA GLN A 156 3.34 19.03 21.63
C GLN A 156 4.56 18.90 20.72
N GLU A 157 5.36 19.94 20.57
CA GLU A 157 6.60 19.91 19.78
C GLU A 157 7.61 18.93 20.40
N ALA A 158 7.74 18.91 21.73
CA ALA A 158 8.57 17.93 22.42
C ALA A 158 8.08 16.50 22.18
N ALA A 159 6.78 16.22 22.31
CA ALA A 159 6.20 14.93 22.02
C ALA A 159 6.36 14.51 20.55
N ASN A 160 6.20 15.45 19.61
CA ASN A 160 6.44 15.19 18.20
C ASN A 160 7.91 14.88 17.92
N THR A 161 8.83 15.54 18.62
CA THR A 161 10.27 15.29 18.50
C THR A 161 10.63 13.91 19.05
N GLU A 162 10.12 13.55 20.23
CA GLU A 162 10.30 12.21 20.81
C GLU A 162 9.78 11.11 19.89
N LYS A 163 8.58 11.29 19.34
CA LYS A 163 8.01 10.37 18.34
C LYS A 163 8.88 10.29 17.08
N ALA A 164 9.38 11.42 16.60
CA ALA A 164 10.26 11.46 15.43
C ALA A 164 11.56 10.70 15.71
N ASP A 165 12.19 10.91 16.86
CA ASP A 165 13.42 10.23 17.25
C ASP A 165 13.20 8.71 17.37
N ALA A 166 12.12 8.26 17.99
CA ALA A 166 11.76 6.83 18.06
C ALA A 166 11.54 6.20 16.67
N LEU A 167 10.88 6.91 15.76
CA LEU A 167 10.74 6.45 14.37
C LEU A 167 12.09 6.44 13.64
N LEU A 168 12.95 7.44 13.83
CA LEU A 168 14.28 7.47 13.23
C LEU A 168 15.17 6.33 13.76
N GLU A 169 15.05 5.94 15.02
CA GLU A 169 15.71 4.76 15.58
C GLU A 169 15.20 3.48 14.91
N ARG A 170 13.88 3.31 14.83
CA ARG A 170 13.25 2.17 14.17
C ARG A 170 13.69 1.99 12.71
N PHE A 171 13.82 3.08 11.96
CA PHE A 171 14.24 3.07 10.56
C PHE A 171 15.77 3.21 10.37
N LEU A 172 16.56 3.09 11.45
CA LEU A 172 18.02 3.17 11.45
C LEU A 172 18.58 4.50 10.89
N LEU A 173 17.81 5.58 11.01
CA LEU A 173 18.17 6.93 10.54
C LEU A 173 18.57 7.88 11.66
N ILE A 174 18.53 7.49 12.93
CA ILE A 174 18.82 8.37 14.07
C ILE A 174 20.21 9.01 14.01
N LYS A 175 21.21 8.27 13.50
CA LYS A 175 22.58 8.80 13.31
C LYS A 175 22.67 9.88 12.23
N LYS A 176 21.62 10.02 11.41
CA LYS A 176 21.49 10.99 10.33
C LYS A 176 20.51 12.13 10.66
N ARG A 177 20.09 12.21 11.93
CA ARG A 177 19.05 13.11 12.42
C ARG A 177 19.24 14.56 11.98
N GLU A 178 20.46 15.08 12.10
CA GLU A 178 20.83 16.46 11.77
C GLU A 178 21.37 16.63 10.33
N ASP A 179 21.59 15.53 9.61
CA ASP A 179 22.04 15.61 8.23
C ASP A 179 20.90 16.15 7.33
N PHE A 180 21.25 16.85 6.25
CA PHE A 180 20.28 17.24 5.24
C PHE A 180 19.71 16.00 4.54
N ALA A 181 18.40 15.94 4.36
CA ALA A 181 17.75 14.81 3.69
C ALA A 181 18.21 14.60 2.23
N GLY A 182 18.72 15.67 1.61
CA GLY A 182 19.35 15.60 0.29
C GLY A 182 20.64 14.78 0.25
N SER A 183 21.36 14.64 1.35
CA SER A 183 22.61 13.86 1.45
C SER A 183 22.37 12.35 1.65
N LEU A 184 21.15 11.95 1.93
CA LEU A 184 20.78 10.54 2.11
C LEU A 184 20.85 9.78 0.79
N SER A 185 21.21 8.48 0.86
CA SER A 185 21.08 7.56 -0.28
C SER A 185 19.62 7.42 -0.71
N GLY A 186 19.38 6.92 -1.93
CA GLY A 186 18.01 6.69 -2.44
C GLY A 186 17.18 5.83 -1.48
N GLY A 187 17.75 4.74 -0.99
CA GLY A 187 17.07 3.86 -0.03
C GLY A 187 16.83 4.51 1.32
N GLN A 188 17.79 5.27 1.85
CA GLN A 188 17.59 6.02 3.11
C GLN A 188 16.48 7.08 2.98
N ARG A 189 16.35 7.72 1.80
CA ARG A 189 15.24 8.63 1.53
C ARG A 189 13.89 7.92 1.56
N LYS A 190 13.79 6.69 1.04
CA LYS A 190 12.57 5.89 1.14
C LYS A 190 12.22 5.51 2.58
N LEU A 191 13.22 5.13 3.38
CA LEU A 191 13.02 4.90 4.82
C LEU A 191 12.53 6.17 5.52
N LEU A 192 13.12 7.33 5.22
CA LEU A 192 12.68 8.61 5.79
C LEU A 192 11.25 8.96 5.39
N GLU A 193 10.86 8.69 4.15
CA GLU A 193 9.48 8.92 3.67
C GLU A 193 8.48 8.05 4.41
N MET A 194 8.78 6.76 4.60
CA MET A 194 7.94 5.86 5.38
C MET A 194 7.86 6.30 6.84
N ALA A 195 8.98 6.62 7.47
CA ALA A 195 9.02 7.13 8.84
C ALA A 195 8.19 8.42 8.99
N ARG A 196 8.31 9.36 8.03
CA ARG A 196 7.53 10.59 8.00
C ARG A 196 6.03 10.33 7.87
N ALA A 197 5.62 9.36 7.04
CA ALA A 197 4.20 8.99 6.91
C ALA A 197 3.63 8.49 8.26
N LEU A 198 4.42 7.80 9.05
CA LEU A 198 4.03 7.28 10.37
C LEU A 198 3.93 8.38 11.46
N MET A 199 4.48 9.57 11.22
CA MET A 199 4.28 10.71 12.13
C MET A 199 2.81 11.08 12.29
N ALA A 200 2.00 10.89 11.24
CA ALA A 200 0.55 11.15 11.25
C ALA A 200 -0.27 10.09 12.00
N ASP A 201 0.37 9.01 12.48
CA ASP A 201 -0.28 7.87 13.13
C ASP A 201 -1.42 7.25 12.31
N PRO A 202 -1.16 6.85 11.05
CA PRO A 202 -2.20 6.39 10.14
C PRO A 202 -2.75 5.02 10.53
N GLU A 203 -4.06 4.80 10.30
CA GLU A 203 -4.68 3.48 10.37
C GLU A 203 -4.55 2.71 9.04
N LEU A 204 -4.50 3.45 7.91
CA LEU A 204 -4.24 2.89 6.58
C LEU A 204 -3.02 3.57 5.97
N VAL A 205 -1.99 2.77 5.69
CA VAL A 205 -0.77 3.19 4.98
C VAL A 205 -0.86 2.70 3.54
N MET A 206 -0.81 3.63 2.59
CA MET A 206 -0.81 3.32 1.16
C MET A 206 0.59 3.52 0.60
N LEU A 207 1.20 2.46 0.05
CA LEU A 207 2.56 2.44 -0.46
C LEU A 207 2.54 2.27 -1.98
N ASP A 208 3.15 3.21 -2.69
CA ASP A 208 3.21 3.19 -4.15
C ASP A 208 4.62 2.80 -4.60
N GLU A 209 4.79 1.57 -5.06
CA GLU A 209 6.06 0.94 -5.47
C GLU A 209 7.20 1.20 -4.45
N PRO A 210 7.01 0.81 -3.18
CA PRO A 210 7.97 1.15 -2.13
C PRO A 210 9.36 0.55 -2.37
N MET A 211 9.48 -0.52 -3.16
CA MET A 211 10.73 -1.25 -3.41
C MET A 211 11.45 -0.81 -4.70
N ALA A 212 10.82 0.04 -5.54
CA ALA A 212 11.44 0.47 -6.80
C ALA A 212 12.80 1.16 -6.58
N GLY A 213 13.85 0.69 -7.26
CA GLY A 213 15.21 1.25 -7.15
C GLY A 213 15.91 1.04 -5.80
N VAL A 214 15.46 0.09 -4.98
CA VAL A 214 16.07 -0.27 -3.69
C VAL A 214 16.98 -1.48 -3.86
N ASN A 215 18.17 -1.44 -3.26
CA ASN A 215 19.08 -2.59 -3.29
C ASN A 215 18.52 -3.78 -2.46
N PRO A 216 18.95 -5.03 -2.73
CA PRO A 216 18.36 -6.22 -2.09
C PRO A 216 18.43 -6.22 -0.55
N ALA A 217 19.52 -5.74 0.04
CA ALA A 217 19.67 -5.72 1.50
C ALA A 217 18.66 -4.79 2.17
N LEU A 218 18.45 -3.61 1.58
CA LEU A 218 17.48 -2.63 2.09
C LEU A 218 16.03 -3.06 1.79
N LYS A 219 15.80 -3.80 0.68
CA LYS A 219 14.50 -4.39 0.34
C LYS A 219 14.00 -5.27 1.48
N GLN A 220 14.83 -6.17 2.00
CA GLN A 220 14.47 -7.03 3.14
C GLN A 220 14.14 -6.21 4.41
N SER A 221 14.89 -5.15 4.69
CA SER A 221 14.58 -4.25 5.81
C SER A 221 13.22 -3.56 5.64
N LEU A 222 12.91 -3.04 4.44
CA LEU A 222 11.63 -2.41 4.14
C LEU A 222 10.47 -3.41 4.27
N LEU A 223 10.62 -4.65 3.78
CA LEU A 223 9.65 -5.74 3.95
C LEU A 223 9.38 -6.00 5.43
N GLY A 224 10.43 -6.09 6.25
CA GLY A 224 10.31 -6.21 7.71
C GLY A 224 9.50 -5.07 8.33
N HIS A 225 9.74 -3.83 7.89
CA HIS A 225 8.96 -2.67 8.36
C HIS A 225 7.50 -2.74 7.93
N VAL A 226 7.20 -3.15 6.69
CA VAL A 226 5.80 -3.31 6.22
C VAL A 226 5.07 -4.38 7.04
N LYS A 227 5.70 -5.55 7.28
CA LYS A 227 5.13 -6.61 8.13
C LYS A 227 4.88 -6.10 9.55
N SER A 228 5.83 -5.35 10.14
CA SER A 228 5.65 -4.80 11.49
C SER A 228 4.52 -3.78 11.59
N LEU A 229 4.20 -3.02 10.53
CA LEU A 229 3.03 -2.12 10.53
C LEU A 229 1.73 -2.90 10.71
N ARG A 230 1.56 -4.02 9.98
CA ARG A 230 0.43 -4.92 10.16
C ARG A 230 0.39 -5.49 11.58
N ASP A 231 1.53 -5.97 12.06
CA ASP A 231 1.64 -6.58 13.40
C ASP A 231 1.32 -5.58 14.53
N GLU A 232 1.42 -4.27 14.24
CA GLU A 232 0.98 -3.16 15.10
C GLU A 232 -0.51 -2.79 14.91
N GLY A 233 -1.28 -3.53 14.11
CA GLY A 233 -2.71 -3.28 13.86
C GLY A 233 -3.01 -2.30 12.74
N ARG A 234 -2.01 -1.85 12.00
CA ARG A 234 -2.24 -0.96 10.86
C ARG A 234 -2.65 -1.76 9.64
N THR A 235 -3.46 -1.15 8.80
CA THR A 235 -3.77 -1.68 7.48
C THR A 235 -2.74 -1.17 6.48
N VAL A 236 -2.30 -2.02 5.58
CA VAL A 236 -1.41 -1.63 4.49
C VAL A 236 -2.05 -1.98 3.15
N LEU A 237 -2.08 -1.01 2.24
CA LEU A 237 -2.41 -1.22 0.84
C LEU A 237 -1.20 -0.79 0.01
N PHE A 238 -0.66 -1.68 -0.81
CA PHE A 238 0.52 -1.33 -1.60
C PHE A 238 0.36 -1.71 -3.07
N VAL A 239 1.02 -0.96 -3.95
CA VAL A 239 1.16 -1.29 -5.37
C VAL A 239 2.56 -1.80 -5.60
N GLU A 240 2.70 -2.94 -6.25
CA GLU A 240 3.98 -3.53 -6.67
C GLU A 240 3.82 -4.38 -7.92
N HIS A 241 4.95 -4.64 -8.56
CA HIS A 241 5.04 -5.51 -9.73
C HIS A 241 5.97 -6.73 -9.49
N ASP A 242 6.70 -6.75 -8.38
CA ASP A 242 7.52 -7.88 -7.94
C ASP A 242 6.62 -8.94 -7.27
N MET A 243 6.34 -10.01 -8.02
CA MET A 243 5.39 -11.05 -7.60
C MET A 243 5.88 -11.86 -6.40
N ASP A 244 7.19 -12.07 -6.26
CA ASP A 244 7.77 -12.77 -5.12
C ASP A 244 7.55 -11.98 -3.83
N MET A 245 7.75 -10.68 -3.90
CA MET A 245 7.46 -9.78 -2.79
C MET A 245 5.98 -9.77 -2.45
N VAL A 246 5.10 -9.66 -3.45
CA VAL A 246 3.65 -9.68 -3.24
C VAL A 246 3.23 -10.97 -2.53
N ARG A 247 3.76 -12.12 -2.96
CA ARG A 247 3.50 -13.42 -2.33
C ARG A 247 4.01 -13.48 -0.88
N ASP A 248 5.20 -12.93 -0.61
CA ASP A 248 5.84 -13.00 0.71
C ASP A 248 5.12 -12.17 1.78
N ILE A 249 4.55 -11.01 1.42
CA ILE A 249 4.02 -10.09 2.43
C ILE A 249 2.51 -9.91 2.44
N SER A 250 1.81 -10.22 1.33
CA SER A 250 0.37 -9.96 1.24
C SER A 250 -0.45 -11.01 1.97
N ASP A 251 -1.47 -10.56 2.66
CA ASP A 251 -2.55 -11.40 3.18
C ASP A 251 -3.67 -11.56 2.14
N TRP A 252 -3.85 -10.55 1.29
CA TRP A 252 -4.82 -10.51 0.19
C TRP A 252 -4.24 -9.75 -1.00
N VAL A 253 -4.64 -10.15 -2.20
CA VAL A 253 -4.20 -9.50 -3.46
C VAL A 253 -5.42 -9.13 -4.28
N ILE A 254 -5.40 -7.93 -4.85
CA ILE A 254 -6.37 -7.43 -5.82
C ILE A 254 -5.63 -7.21 -7.13
N VAL A 255 -6.15 -7.74 -8.23
CA VAL A 255 -5.55 -7.60 -9.56
C VAL A 255 -6.37 -6.67 -10.42
N MET A 256 -5.73 -5.64 -10.95
CA MET A 256 -6.34 -4.75 -11.94
C MET A 256 -5.79 -5.03 -13.34
N ALA A 257 -6.69 -5.01 -14.32
CA ALA A 257 -6.37 -4.98 -15.74
C ALA A 257 -7.37 -4.09 -16.47
N GLN A 258 -6.90 -3.28 -17.42
CA GLN A 258 -7.76 -2.40 -18.24
C GLN A 258 -8.73 -1.54 -17.42
N GLY A 259 -8.29 -1.04 -16.27
CA GLY A 259 -9.08 -0.22 -15.36
C GLY A 259 -10.05 -0.98 -14.45
N GLN A 260 -10.15 -2.29 -14.55
CA GLN A 260 -11.09 -3.13 -13.81
C GLN A 260 -10.37 -4.05 -12.83
N VAL A 261 -11.07 -4.48 -11.78
CA VAL A 261 -10.61 -5.60 -10.94
C VAL A 261 -10.99 -6.89 -11.61
N VAL A 262 -10.01 -7.72 -11.97
CA VAL A 262 -10.20 -8.98 -12.69
C VAL A 262 -10.09 -10.21 -11.81
N ALA A 263 -9.39 -10.11 -10.69
CA ALA A 263 -9.27 -11.17 -9.69
C ALA A 263 -8.96 -10.59 -8.32
N GLU A 264 -9.34 -11.30 -7.26
CA GLU A 264 -8.84 -11.06 -5.91
C GLU A 264 -8.85 -12.34 -5.07
N GLY A 265 -7.98 -12.39 -4.06
CA GLY A 265 -7.84 -13.56 -3.20
C GLY A 265 -6.52 -13.61 -2.45
N PRO A 266 -6.26 -14.71 -1.72
CA PRO A 266 -4.93 -14.99 -1.21
C PRO A 266 -3.89 -15.05 -2.33
N PRO A 267 -2.61 -14.68 -2.08
CA PRO A 267 -1.59 -14.58 -3.12
C PRO A 267 -1.49 -15.82 -4.02
N ASP A 268 -1.38 -17.02 -3.45
CA ASP A 268 -1.22 -18.27 -4.23
C ASP A 268 -2.43 -18.55 -5.13
N SER A 269 -3.64 -18.22 -4.68
CA SER A 269 -4.87 -18.37 -5.46
C SER A 269 -4.92 -17.43 -6.65
N VAL A 270 -4.43 -16.20 -6.47
CA VAL A 270 -4.41 -15.16 -7.51
C VAL A 270 -3.34 -15.48 -8.56
N MET A 271 -2.15 -15.93 -8.13
CA MET A 271 -1.05 -16.26 -9.04
C MET A 271 -1.37 -17.43 -9.99
N SER A 272 -2.27 -18.32 -9.60
CA SER A 272 -2.75 -19.45 -10.43
C SER A 272 -4.04 -19.17 -11.22
N ASN A 273 -4.57 -17.94 -11.14
CA ASN A 273 -5.83 -17.57 -11.80
C ASN A 273 -5.61 -17.29 -13.29
N GLN A 274 -6.35 -17.98 -14.17
CA GLN A 274 -6.23 -17.84 -15.62
C GLN A 274 -6.47 -16.39 -16.10
N ALA A 275 -7.44 -15.68 -15.54
CA ALA A 275 -7.70 -14.27 -15.90
C ALA A 275 -6.52 -13.34 -15.57
N VAL A 276 -5.75 -13.67 -14.53
CA VAL A 276 -4.52 -12.93 -14.18
C VAL A 276 -3.42 -13.22 -15.19
N ILE A 277 -3.20 -14.49 -15.50
CA ILE A 277 -2.22 -14.92 -16.51
C ILE A 277 -2.53 -14.26 -17.86
N ASP A 278 -3.78 -14.30 -18.30
CA ASP A 278 -4.22 -13.69 -19.57
C ASP A 278 -4.05 -12.17 -19.58
N ALA A 279 -4.31 -11.49 -18.44
CA ALA A 279 -4.13 -10.05 -18.31
C ALA A 279 -2.66 -9.63 -18.44
N TYR A 280 -1.74 -10.43 -17.90
CA TYR A 280 -0.31 -10.18 -18.03
C TYR A 280 0.20 -10.57 -19.43
N LEU A 281 -0.19 -11.69 -20.02
CA LEU A 281 0.19 -12.10 -21.36
C LEU A 281 -0.40 -11.19 -22.44
N GLY A 282 -1.66 -10.74 -22.30
CA GLY A 282 -2.32 -9.86 -23.26
C GLY A 282 -1.73 -8.45 -23.32
N SER A 283 -1.07 -7.99 -22.26
CA SER A 283 -0.39 -6.69 -22.23
C SER A 283 0.95 -6.70 -23.00
N HIS A 284 1.45 -7.85 -23.42
CA HIS A 284 2.72 -8.02 -24.13
C HIS A 284 2.72 -7.59 -25.60
N HIS A 285 1.53 -7.43 -26.21
CA HIS A 285 1.47 -7.01 -27.62
C HIS A 285 1.80 -5.53 -27.83
N ASP A 286 1.89 -4.70 -26.78
CA ASP A 286 2.05 -3.25 -26.91
C ASP A 286 3.27 -2.63 -26.18
N GLN A 287 4.05 -3.35 -25.38
CA GLN A 287 5.25 -2.79 -24.69
C GLN A 287 6.29 -3.86 -24.35
N ASP A 288 7.57 -3.54 -24.56
CA ASP A 288 8.74 -4.32 -24.11
C ASP A 288 8.65 -4.63 -22.59
N LEU A 289 8.53 -5.88 -22.24
CA LEU A 289 8.65 -6.34 -20.85
C LEU A 289 10.11 -6.36 -20.43
N SER A 290 10.35 -6.17 -19.15
CA SER A 290 11.62 -6.59 -18.56
C SER A 290 11.73 -8.12 -18.72
N GLU A 291 12.84 -8.58 -19.30
CA GLU A 291 13.12 -9.99 -19.63
C GLU A 291 12.90 -10.95 -18.43
N ASP A 292 13.01 -10.45 -17.21
CA ASP A 292 12.85 -11.22 -15.97
C ASP A 292 11.41 -11.70 -15.71
N VAL A 293 10.37 -10.86 -16.01
CA VAL A 293 8.96 -11.22 -15.80
C VAL A 293 8.48 -12.18 -16.86
N GLU A 294 8.97 -12.04 -18.09
CA GLU A 294 8.68 -12.96 -19.20
C GLU A 294 9.22 -14.37 -18.91
N ALA A 295 10.45 -14.47 -18.40
CA ALA A 295 11.07 -15.74 -18.03
C ALA A 295 10.32 -16.46 -16.91
N GLU A 296 9.81 -15.72 -15.91
CA GLU A 296 9.12 -16.30 -14.75
C GLU A 296 7.71 -16.82 -15.13
N ILE A 297 6.95 -16.08 -15.96
CA ILE A 297 5.64 -16.51 -16.46
C ILE A 297 5.78 -17.72 -17.41
N LEU A 298 6.80 -17.72 -18.28
CA LEU A 298 7.08 -18.85 -19.17
C LEU A 298 7.50 -20.09 -18.37
N ALA A 299 8.30 -19.94 -17.33
CA ALA A 299 8.72 -21.05 -16.47
C ALA A 299 7.53 -21.65 -15.70
N ALA A 300 6.61 -20.81 -15.20
CA ALA A 300 5.39 -21.27 -14.53
C ALA A 300 4.43 -22.00 -15.50
N ALA A 301 4.23 -21.47 -16.71
CA ALA A 301 3.41 -22.09 -17.74
C ALA A 301 4.02 -23.43 -18.21
N GLN A 302 5.34 -23.50 -18.36
CA GLN A 302 6.03 -24.74 -18.76
C GLN A 302 5.93 -25.82 -17.67
N ALA A 303 6.09 -25.44 -16.40
CA ALA A 303 5.94 -26.37 -15.26
C ALA A 303 4.52 -26.97 -15.19
N GLU A 304 3.48 -26.20 -15.53
CA GLU A 304 2.10 -26.68 -15.57
C GLU A 304 1.86 -27.65 -16.74
N ILE A 305 2.42 -27.37 -17.92
CA ILE A 305 2.36 -28.26 -19.07
C ILE A 305 3.05 -29.58 -18.76
N ASP A 306 4.22 -29.55 -18.16
CA ASP A 306 5.01 -30.73 -17.82
C ASP A 306 4.31 -31.57 -16.72
N SER A 307 3.63 -30.93 -15.77
CA SER A 307 2.83 -31.64 -14.76
C SER A 307 1.62 -32.37 -15.36
N ARG A 308 0.99 -31.80 -16.37
CA ARG A 308 -0.13 -32.43 -17.10
C ARG A 308 0.30 -33.58 -17.99
N HIS A 309 1.53 -33.54 -18.51
CA HIS A 309 2.08 -34.65 -19.33
C HIS A 309 2.58 -35.83 -18.48
N SER A 310 3.16 -35.56 -17.30
CA SER A 310 3.59 -36.63 -16.39
C SER A 310 2.43 -37.36 -15.72
N GLY A 311 1.28 -36.72 -15.54
CA GLY A 311 0.06 -37.36 -15.02
C GLY A 311 -0.59 -38.33 -15.99
N LYS A 312 -0.44 -38.17 -17.33
CA LYS A 312 -1.01 -39.06 -18.34
C LYS A 312 -0.21 -40.35 -18.56
N HIS A 313 1.07 -40.39 -18.19
CA HIS A 313 1.90 -41.59 -18.33
C HIS A 313 1.77 -42.59 -17.18
N GLN A 314 1.11 -42.26 -16.07
CA GLN A 314 0.87 -43.18 -14.96
C GLN A 314 -0.43 -43.96 -15.06
N GLU A 315 -1.38 -43.57 -15.93
CA GLU A 315 -2.62 -44.31 -16.13
C GLU A 315 -2.55 -45.42 -17.16
N ASP A 316 -1.57 -45.41 -18.08
CA ASP A 316 -1.44 -46.45 -19.15
C ASP A 316 -0.62 -47.69 -18.73
N HIS A 317 -0.16 -47.82 -17.48
CA HIS A 317 0.54 -49.03 -16.98
C HIS A 317 -0.21 -49.81 -15.89
N ARG A 318 -1.54 -49.57 -15.76
CA ARG A 318 -2.42 -50.42 -14.95
C ARG A 318 -3.63 -50.88 -15.79
N GLY A 319 -3.36 -51.72 -16.77
CA GLY A 319 -4.32 -52.47 -17.54
C GLY A 319 -3.83 -53.88 -17.73
#